data_884ead2ff4cc429bc27938511b91c52d
#
_entry.id   884ead2ff4cc429bc27938511b91c52d
#
_cell.length_a   1.000
_cell.length_b   1.000
_cell.length_c   1.000
_cell.angle_alpha   90.00
_cell.angle_beta   90.00
_cell.angle_gamma   90.00
#
_symmetry.space_group_name_H-M   'P 1'
#
loop_
_entity.id
_entity.type
_entity.pdbx_description
1 polymer ?
#
loop_
_entity_poly.entity_id
_entity_poly.type
_entity_poly.pdbx_seq_one_letter_code
_entity_poly.pdbx_strand_id
1 'polypeptide(L)'
;MAKKTITDAFGGQLTTLEEQREIWKDALHEDAIWEGPTFEKPICVIGREATGRFMELLLSVVPRFSTTLVAAYPTKDPDTIIIESHGGGPTVDGGRYTQRYFSLITSRNGQAFRMREYCNPFQTYQAFGKERWESAICEIMTKYNAAWPASQPRDPISLPPVR
;
A
#
# COMPACT_ATOMS: atom_id res chain seq x y z
N MET A 1 18.94 9.38 15.26
CA MET A 1 17.54 9.65 14.89
C MET A 1 16.71 8.42 15.24
N ALA A 2 15.50 8.59 15.84
CA ALA A 2 14.62 7.46 16.08
C ALA A 2 14.16 6.85 14.76
N LYS A 3 14.16 5.52 14.67
CA LYS A 3 13.71 4.79 13.48
C LYS A 3 12.20 5.04 13.32
N LYS A 4 11.77 5.50 12.16
CA LYS A 4 10.35 5.74 11.88
C LYS A 4 9.62 4.40 11.80
N THR A 5 8.44 4.35 12.39
CA THR A 5 7.60 3.15 12.47
C THR A 5 6.52 3.18 11.39
N ILE A 6 5.85 2.05 11.20
CA ILE A 6 4.72 1.97 10.28
C ILE A 6 3.56 2.90 10.69
N THR A 7 3.38 3.12 11.98
CA THR A 7 2.40 4.08 12.51
C THR A 7 2.74 5.52 12.09
N ASP A 8 4.02 5.86 11.96
CA ASP A 8 4.44 7.16 11.45
C ASP A 8 4.13 7.30 9.96
N ALA A 9 4.18 6.19 9.20
CA ALA A 9 3.81 6.17 7.79
C ALA A 9 2.29 6.33 7.56
N PHE A 10 1.46 5.83 8.48
CA PHE A 10 -0.01 5.89 8.38
C PHE A 10 -0.67 6.99 9.21
N GLY A 11 0.05 7.67 10.08
CA GLY A 11 -0.50 8.69 11.00
C GLY A 11 -0.11 10.13 10.68
N GLY A 12 0.62 10.38 9.60
CA GLY A 12 1.18 11.68 9.28
C GLY A 12 0.66 12.30 8.00
N GLN A 13 0.69 13.63 7.95
CA GLN A 13 0.55 14.36 6.69
C GLN A 13 1.83 14.15 5.87
N LEU A 14 1.72 13.40 4.77
CA LEU A 14 2.85 13.18 3.87
C LEU A 14 3.04 14.46 3.04
N THR A 15 4.11 15.19 3.30
CA THR A 15 4.26 16.55 2.79
C THR A 15 5.02 16.63 1.48
N THR A 16 6.00 15.75 1.26
CA THR A 16 6.76 15.67 0.01
C THR A 16 7.06 14.23 -0.39
N LEU A 17 7.32 14.00 -1.69
CA LEU A 17 7.73 12.70 -2.20
C LEU A 17 9.03 12.21 -1.56
N GLU A 18 9.95 13.13 -1.25
CA GLU A 18 11.25 12.81 -0.66
C GLU A 18 11.10 12.37 0.80
N GLU A 19 10.30 13.08 1.59
CA GLU A 19 9.97 12.68 2.96
C GLU A 19 9.28 11.32 3.02
N GLN A 20 8.41 11.05 2.05
CA GLN A 20 7.76 9.75 1.94
C GLN A 20 8.74 8.63 1.63
N ARG A 21 9.65 8.83 0.69
CA ARG A 21 10.68 7.84 0.36
C ARG A 21 11.52 7.47 1.59
N GLU A 22 11.90 8.44 2.40
CA GLU A 22 12.65 8.18 3.63
C GLU A 22 11.83 7.43 4.68
N ILE A 23 10.55 7.79 4.86
CA ILE A 23 9.64 7.06 5.76
C ILE A 23 9.48 5.60 5.31
N TRP A 24 9.21 5.38 4.02
CA TRP A 24 9.01 4.04 3.48
C TRP A 24 10.29 3.20 3.53
N LYS A 25 11.45 3.81 3.31
CA LYS A 25 12.73 3.14 3.41
C LYS A 25 12.99 2.56 4.80
N ASP A 26 12.60 3.27 5.84
CA ASP A 26 12.74 2.82 7.23
C ASP A 26 11.60 1.88 7.66
N ALA A 27 10.37 2.15 7.23
CA ALA A 27 9.18 1.43 7.68
C ALA A 27 8.93 0.12 6.92
N LEU A 28 9.39 0.00 5.66
CA LEU A 28 9.21 -1.21 4.84
C LEU A 28 10.41 -2.14 4.91
N HIS A 29 10.13 -3.43 5.02
CA HIS A 29 11.12 -4.48 4.78
C HIS A 29 11.59 -4.44 3.31
N GLU A 30 12.83 -4.87 3.01
CA GLU A 30 13.33 -4.90 1.63
C GLU A 30 12.48 -5.77 0.69
N ASP A 31 11.98 -6.90 1.20
CA ASP A 31 11.06 -7.81 0.51
C ASP A 31 9.58 -7.51 0.80
N ALA A 32 9.23 -6.26 1.11
CA ALA A 32 7.85 -5.91 1.44
C ALA A 32 6.88 -6.31 0.32
N ILE A 33 5.71 -6.82 0.70
CA ILE A 33 4.62 -7.20 -0.22
C ILE A 33 3.43 -6.30 0.06
N TRP A 34 2.96 -5.58 -0.96
CA TRP A 34 1.71 -4.85 -0.89
C TRP A 34 0.65 -5.50 -1.78
N GLU A 35 -0.52 -5.77 -1.22
CA GLU A 35 -1.63 -6.46 -1.87
C GLU A 35 -2.90 -5.61 -1.85
N GLY A 36 -3.56 -5.49 -3.00
CA GLY A 36 -4.86 -4.85 -3.19
C GLY A 36 -5.89 -5.86 -3.75
N PRO A 37 -6.47 -6.73 -2.91
CA PRO A 37 -7.33 -7.82 -3.39
C PRO A 37 -8.70 -7.38 -3.90
N THR A 38 -9.14 -6.16 -3.57
CA THR A 38 -10.44 -5.63 -3.95
C THR A 38 -10.50 -5.06 -5.36
N PHE A 39 -9.36 -4.84 -6.01
CA PHE A 39 -9.32 -4.39 -7.40
C PHE A 39 -9.81 -5.48 -8.36
N GLU A 40 -10.41 -5.10 -9.47
CA GLU A 40 -10.91 -6.03 -10.49
C GLU A 40 -9.82 -6.98 -10.98
N LYS A 41 -8.61 -6.45 -11.18
CA LYS A 41 -7.38 -7.23 -11.31
C LYS A 41 -6.63 -7.13 -9.98
N PRO A 42 -6.58 -8.18 -9.17
CA PRO A 42 -5.89 -8.14 -7.88
C PRO A 42 -4.45 -7.67 -8.03
N ILE A 43 -4.05 -6.77 -7.16
CA ILE A 43 -2.72 -6.15 -7.17
C ILE A 43 -1.82 -6.88 -6.18
N CYS A 44 -0.60 -7.19 -6.59
CA CYS A 44 0.45 -7.70 -5.71
C CYS A 44 1.80 -7.09 -6.14
N VAL A 45 2.28 -6.13 -5.36
CA VAL A 45 3.55 -5.43 -5.61
C VAL A 45 4.59 -5.95 -4.64
N ILE A 46 5.73 -6.41 -5.14
CA ILE A 46 6.75 -7.10 -4.37
C ILE A 46 8.06 -6.32 -4.37
N GLY A 47 8.59 -6.06 -3.19
CA GLY A 47 9.80 -5.31 -2.94
C GLY A 47 9.56 -3.86 -2.54
N ARG A 48 10.46 -3.34 -1.71
CA ARG A 48 10.43 -1.95 -1.23
C ARG A 48 10.44 -0.94 -2.38
N GLU A 49 11.27 -1.18 -3.39
CA GLU A 49 11.37 -0.28 -4.55
C GLU A 49 10.07 -0.26 -5.35
N ALA A 50 9.47 -1.42 -5.61
CA ALA A 50 8.20 -1.52 -6.31
C ALA A 50 7.06 -0.82 -5.54
N THR A 51 7.02 -0.98 -4.22
CA THR A 51 6.06 -0.27 -3.36
C THR A 51 6.29 1.23 -3.40
N GLY A 52 7.55 1.68 -3.47
CA GLY A 52 7.89 3.09 -3.67
C GLY A 52 7.34 3.64 -5.00
N ARG A 53 7.46 2.88 -6.09
CA ARG A 53 6.90 3.27 -7.40
C ARG A 53 5.38 3.33 -7.39
N PHE A 54 4.74 2.41 -6.68
CA PHE A 54 3.29 2.45 -6.47
C PHE A 54 2.87 3.74 -5.72
N MET A 55 3.61 4.13 -4.68
CA MET A 55 3.36 5.40 -3.97
C MET A 55 3.61 6.63 -4.85
N GLU A 56 4.63 6.62 -5.69
CA GLU A 56 4.88 7.70 -6.66
C GLU A 56 3.71 7.86 -7.65
N LEU A 57 3.11 6.75 -8.10
CA LEU A 57 1.90 6.78 -8.92
C LEU A 57 0.74 7.46 -8.18
N LEU A 58 0.50 7.10 -6.91
CA LEU A 58 -0.52 7.75 -6.08
C LEU A 58 -0.28 9.26 -6.00
N LEU A 59 0.93 9.68 -5.71
CA LEU A 59 1.29 11.09 -5.52
C LEU A 59 1.31 11.89 -6.83
N SER A 60 1.48 11.23 -7.97
CA SER A 60 1.37 11.91 -9.27
C SER A 60 -0.03 12.46 -9.54
N VAL A 61 -1.04 11.91 -8.90
CA VAL A 61 -2.45 12.33 -9.02
C VAL A 61 -2.93 13.07 -7.78
N VAL A 62 -2.47 12.66 -6.60
CA VAL A 62 -2.86 13.22 -5.29
C VAL A 62 -1.60 13.71 -4.56
N PRO A 63 -1.00 14.85 -4.98
CA PRO A 63 0.32 15.28 -4.49
C PRO A 63 0.35 15.65 -3.00
N ARG A 64 -0.82 15.92 -2.41
CA ARG A 64 -0.99 16.16 -0.98
C ARG A 64 -1.81 15.05 -0.32
N PHE A 65 -1.48 13.82 -0.66
CA PHE A 65 -2.12 12.67 -0.02
C PHE A 65 -1.81 12.66 1.48
N SER A 66 -2.84 12.45 2.28
CA SER A 66 -2.71 12.28 3.72
C SER A 66 -3.55 11.10 4.19
N THR A 67 -3.16 10.49 5.28
CA THR A 67 -3.93 9.44 5.95
C THR A 67 -4.24 9.85 7.38
N THR A 68 -5.39 9.39 7.87
CA THR A 68 -5.82 9.53 9.26
C THR A 68 -6.12 8.15 9.81
N LEU A 69 -5.41 7.77 10.85
CA LEU A 69 -5.69 6.53 11.60
C LEU A 69 -7.05 6.69 12.31
N VAL A 70 -7.97 5.76 12.07
CA VAL A 70 -9.28 5.68 12.75
C VAL A 70 -9.19 4.75 13.94
N ALA A 71 -8.68 3.52 13.70
CA ALA A 71 -8.53 2.51 14.74
C ALA A 71 -7.42 1.52 14.39
N ALA A 72 -6.87 0.88 15.43
CA ALA A 72 -5.91 -0.20 15.31
C ALA A 72 -6.37 -1.39 16.16
N TYR A 73 -6.40 -2.57 15.58
CA TYR A 73 -6.90 -3.79 16.21
C TYR A 73 -5.78 -4.83 16.27
N PRO A 74 -5.28 -5.17 17.47
CA PRO A 74 -4.32 -6.26 17.61
C PRO A 74 -4.95 -7.59 17.19
N THR A 75 -4.16 -8.49 16.65
CA THR A 75 -4.57 -9.85 16.31
C THR A 75 -3.99 -10.86 17.31
N LYS A 76 -4.30 -12.15 17.13
CA LYS A 76 -3.67 -13.21 17.93
C LYS A 76 -2.19 -13.40 17.59
N ASP A 77 -1.78 -13.00 16.38
CA ASP A 77 -0.39 -12.98 15.96
C ASP A 77 0.22 -11.64 16.39
N PRO A 78 1.23 -11.61 17.28
CA PRO A 78 1.83 -10.38 17.80
C PRO A 78 2.51 -9.55 16.71
N ASP A 79 2.90 -10.15 15.59
CA ASP A 79 3.51 -9.47 14.47
C ASP A 79 2.50 -8.92 13.46
N THR A 80 1.20 -9.15 13.69
CA THR A 80 0.14 -8.75 12.77
C THR A 80 -0.87 -7.82 13.44
N ILE A 81 -1.15 -6.68 12.80
CA ILE A 81 -2.13 -5.69 13.22
C ILE A 81 -3.11 -5.37 12.08
N ILE A 82 -4.34 -5.07 12.43
CA ILE A 82 -5.33 -4.52 11.51
C ILE A 82 -5.45 -3.02 11.76
N ILE A 83 -5.40 -2.23 10.69
CA ILE A 83 -5.55 -0.78 10.75
C ILE A 83 -6.74 -0.35 9.92
N GLU A 84 -7.62 0.45 10.52
CA GLU A 84 -8.64 1.22 9.82
C GLU A 84 -8.15 2.66 9.65
N SER A 85 -8.17 3.16 8.42
CA SER A 85 -7.73 4.52 8.12
C SER A 85 -8.56 5.17 7.01
N HIS A 86 -8.56 6.48 7.00
CA HIS A 86 -9.05 7.28 5.89
C HIS A 86 -7.87 7.94 5.20
N GLY A 87 -7.90 7.98 3.87
CA GLY A 87 -6.88 8.68 3.10
C GLY A 87 -7.47 9.48 1.96
N GLY A 88 -6.72 10.46 1.49
CA GLY A 88 -7.13 11.26 0.36
C GLY A 88 -6.44 12.61 0.29
N GLY A 89 -6.91 13.42 -0.64
CA GLY A 89 -6.39 14.76 -0.90
C GLY A 89 -6.97 15.36 -2.17
N PRO A 90 -6.64 16.63 -2.48
CA PRO A 90 -6.98 17.24 -3.75
C PRO A 90 -6.19 16.55 -4.88
N THR A 91 -6.84 16.32 -6.01
CA THR A 91 -6.21 15.80 -7.22
C THR A 91 -5.62 16.91 -8.07
N VAL A 92 -4.67 16.58 -8.94
CA VAL A 92 -4.01 17.56 -9.82
C VAL A 92 -4.95 18.23 -10.82
N ASP A 93 -6.08 17.60 -11.13
CA ASP A 93 -7.12 18.12 -12.02
C ASP A 93 -8.20 18.97 -11.31
N GLY A 94 -8.00 19.26 -10.02
CA GLY A 94 -8.92 20.04 -9.21
C GLY A 94 -10.06 19.27 -8.56
N GLY A 95 -10.09 17.96 -8.72
CA GLY A 95 -11.02 17.07 -8.04
C GLY A 95 -10.56 16.70 -6.62
N ARG A 96 -11.11 15.64 -6.08
CA ARG A 96 -10.77 15.13 -4.75
C ARG A 96 -10.79 13.60 -4.75
N TYR A 97 -9.70 13.01 -4.26
CA TYR A 97 -9.63 11.60 -3.92
C TYR A 97 -9.97 11.42 -2.44
N THR A 98 -10.84 10.46 -2.13
CA THR A 98 -11.16 10.06 -0.75
C THR A 98 -11.28 8.55 -0.70
N GLN A 99 -10.69 7.94 0.32
CA GLN A 99 -10.69 6.50 0.45
C GLN A 99 -10.78 6.08 1.92
N ARG A 100 -11.39 4.93 2.15
CA ARG A 100 -11.34 4.21 3.41
C ARG A 100 -10.58 2.91 3.21
N TYR A 101 -9.68 2.64 4.14
CA TYR A 101 -8.81 1.49 4.09
C TYR A 101 -9.01 0.61 5.31
N PHE A 102 -8.96 -0.68 5.07
CA PHE A 102 -8.83 -1.69 6.10
C PHE A 102 -7.59 -2.51 5.75
N SER A 103 -6.51 -2.34 6.50
CA SER A 103 -5.21 -2.89 6.15
C SER A 103 -4.76 -3.91 7.18
N LEU A 104 -4.48 -5.13 6.73
CA LEU A 104 -3.81 -6.17 7.51
C LEU A 104 -2.31 -6.04 7.28
N ILE A 105 -1.56 -5.74 8.35
CA ILE A 105 -0.13 -5.48 8.27
C ILE A 105 0.61 -6.48 9.14
N THR A 106 1.49 -7.26 8.51
CA THR A 106 2.40 -8.17 9.21
C THR A 106 3.81 -7.58 9.20
N SER A 107 4.44 -7.55 10.35
CA SER A 107 5.80 -7.03 10.55
C SER A 107 6.83 -8.15 10.53
N ARG A 108 8.05 -7.82 10.11
CA ARG A 108 9.25 -8.65 10.23
C ARG A 108 10.41 -7.76 10.67
N ASN A 109 11.06 -8.09 11.78
CA ASN A 109 12.15 -7.30 12.34
C ASN A 109 11.78 -5.82 12.58
N GLY A 110 10.52 -5.55 12.98
CA GLY A 110 10.01 -4.21 13.23
C GLY A 110 9.72 -3.37 11.97
N GLN A 111 9.75 -3.99 10.79
CA GLN A 111 9.40 -3.36 9.52
C GLN A 111 8.17 -4.04 8.94
N ALA A 112 7.33 -3.30 8.20
CA ALA A 112 6.21 -3.88 7.49
C ALA A 112 6.73 -4.80 6.38
N PHE A 113 6.36 -6.07 6.49
CA PHE A 113 6.74 -7.11 5.55
C PHE A 113 5.61 -7.43 4.57
N ARG A 114 4.37 -7.50 5.05
CA ARG A 114 3.20 -7.75 4.22
C ARG A 114 2.08 -6.80 4.60
N MET A 115 1.56 -6.11 3.61
CA MET A 115 0.43 -5.20 3.75
C MET A 115 -0.66 -5.62 2.78
N ARG A 116 -1.79 -6.07 3.32
CA ARG A 116 -2.98 -6.38 2.52
C ARG A 116 -4.03 -5.33 2.79
N GLU A 117 -4.36 -4.56 1.75
CA GLU A 117 -5.22 -3.39 1.86
C GLU A 117 -6.54 -3.60 1.13
N TYR A 118 -7.62 -3.47 1.88
CA TYR A 118 -8.99 -3.50 1.37
C TYR A 118 -9.49 -2.06 1.28
N CYS A 119 -9.87 -1.66 0.08
CA CYS A 119 -10.42 -0.33 -0.20
C CYS A 119 -11.48 -0.40 -1.28
N ASN A 120 -12.17 0.71 -1.55
CA ASN A 120 -13.11 0.78 -2.65
C ASN A 120 -12.38 1.13 -3.97
N PRO A 121 -12.19 0.18 -4.90
CA PRO A 121 -11.48 0.43 -6.13
C PRO A 121 -12.15 1.48 -7.02
N PHE A 122 -13.46 1.66 -6.89
CA PHE A 122 -14.19 2.66 -7.66
C PHE A 122 -13.69 4.08 -7.38
N GLN A 123 -13.37 4.41 -6.12
CA GLN A 123 -12.79 5.70 -5.76
C GLN A 123 -11.43 5.93 -6.44
N THR A 124 -10.62 4.87 -6.49
CA THR A 124 -9.33 4.91 -7.19
C THR A 124 -9.54 5.10 -8.69
N TYR A 125 -10.44 4.34 -9.30
CA TYR A 125 -10.73 4.45 -10.74
C TYR A 125 -11.30 5.82 -11.14
N GLN A 126 -12.10 6.44 -10.27
CA GLN A 126 -12.60 7.80 -10.51
C GLN A 126 -11.47 8.84 -10.51
N ALA A 127 -10.52 8.74 -9.59
CA ALA A 127 -9.44 9.73 -9.45
C ALA A 127 -8.32 9.54 -10.49
N PHE A 128 -8.02 8.29 -10.84
CA PHE A 128 -6.85 7.95 -11.68
C PHE A 128 -7.21 7.62 -13.14
N GLY A 129 -8.47 7.27 -13.41
CA GLY A 129 -8.88 6.60 -14.63
C GLY A 129 -8.53 5.10 -14.57
N LYS A 130 -9.53 4.22 -14.79
CA LYS A 130 -9.37 2.77 -14.63
C LYS A 130 -8.22 2.21 -15.49
N GLU A 131 -8.25 2.50 -16.79
CA GLU A 131 -7.25 1.99 -17.74
C GLU A 131 -5.83 2.48 -17.41
N ARG A 132 -5.69 3.76 -17.08
CA ARG A 132 -4.41 4.35 -16.69
C ARG A 132 -3.86 3.69 -15.42
N TRP A 133 -4.71 3.51 -14.41
CA TRP A 133 -4.34 2.85 -13.17
C TRP A 133 -3.90 1.41 -13.40
N GLU A 134 -4.72 0.60 -14.06
CA GLU A 134 -4.43 -0.81 -14.33
C GLU A 134 -3.17 -1.00 -15.18
N SER A 135 -2.95 -0.15 -16.19
CA SER A 135 -1.75 -0.18 -17.01
C SER A 135 -0.49 0.12 -16.21
N ALA A 136 -0.50 1.19 -15.41
CA ALA A 136 0.64 1.56 -14.59
C ALA A 136 0.98 0.50 -13.52
N ILE A 137 -0.04 -0.07 -12.88
CA ILE A 137 0.16 -1.16 -11.92
C ILE A 137 0.71 -2.41 -12.59
N CYS A 138 0.19 -2.78 -13.76
CA CYS A 138 0.68 -3.91 -14.53
C CYS A 138 2.16 -3.74 -14.91
N GLU A 139 2.57 -2.54 -15.30
CA GLU A 139 3.97 -2.21 -15.60
C GLU A 139 4.86 -2.39 -14.37
N ILE A 140 4.47 -1.85 -13.22
CA ILE A 140 5.19 -2.01 -11.95
C ILE A 140 5.32 -3.51 -11.61
N MET A 141 4.22 -4.25 -11.62
CA MET A 141 4.22 -5.69 -11.30
C MET A 141 5.11 -6.48 -12.26
N THR A 142 5.02 -6.22 -13.56
CA THR A 142 5.83 -6.91 -14.57
C THR A 142 7.32 -6.66 -14.34
N LYS A 143 7.70 -5.41 -14.08
CA LYS A 143 9.09 -5.04 -13.90
C LYS A 143 9.71 -5.63 -12.64
N TYR A 144 9.00 -5.55 -11.51
CA TYR A 144 9.57 -5.87 -10.21
C TYR A 144 9.27 -7.29 -9.73
N ASN A 145 8.08 -7.82 -10.01
CA ASN A 145 7.76 -9.18 -9.58
C ASN A 145 8.51 -10.27 -10.37
N ALA A 146 9.04 -9.94 -11.56
CA ALA A 146 9.87 -10.87 -12.33
C ALA A 146 11.16 -11.30 -11.60
N ALA A 147 11.66 -10.47 -10.69
CA ALA A 147 12.85 -10.76 -9.87
C ALA A 147 12.54 -11.61 -8.63
N TRP A 148 11.26 -11.90 -8.36
CA TRP A 148 10.84 -12.66 -7.18
C TRP A 148 11.20 -14.14 -7.31
N PRO A 149 11.87 -14.75 -6.30
CA PRO A 149 12.27 -16.16 -6.38
C PRO A 149 11.06 -17.07 -6.59
N ALA A 150 11.18 -17.99 -7.55
CA ALA A 150 10.13 -18.98 -7.86
C ALA A 150 9.75 -19.89 -6.68
N SER A 151 10.62 -19.96 -5.65
CA SER A 151 10.41 -20.73 -4.42
C SER A 151 9.47 -20.10 -3.41
N GLN A 152 9.10 -18.80 -3.60
CA GLN A 152 8.16 -18.14 -2.70
C GLN A 152 6.73 -18.20 -3.26
N PRO A 153 5.71 -18.40 -2.42
CA PRO A 153 4.32 -18.47 -2.88
C PRO A 153 3.94 -17.19 -3.64
N ARG A 154 3.60 -17.34 -4.91
CA ARG A 154 3.11 -16.25 -5.77
C ARG A 154 1.61 -16.00 -5.61
N ASP A 155 0.93 -16.91 -4.90
CA ASP A 155 -0.50 -16.80 -4.68
C ASP A 155 -0.77 -16.06 -3.36
N PRO A 156 -1.04 -14.74 -3.45
CA PRO A 156 -1.32 -13.93 -2.27
C PRO A 156 -2.67 -14.26 -1.64
N ILE A 157 -3.53 -15.02 -2.31
CA ILE A 157 -4.92 -15.20 -1.90
C ILE A 157 -5.35 -16.66 -2.08
N SER A 158 -4.60 -17.62 -1.54
CA SER A 158 -5.25 -18.86 -1.17
C SER A 158 -6.10 -18.59 0.08
N LEU A 159 -7.30 -18.10 -0.14
CA LEU A 159 -8.31 -18.15 0.91
C LEU A 159 -8.46 -19.62 1.29
N PRO A 160 -8.30 -19.98 2.59
CA PRO A 160 -8.65 -21.34 3.01
C PRO A 160 -10.10 -21.60 2.58
N PRO A 161 -10.43 -22.83 2.13
CA PRO A 161 -11.78 -23.17 1.76
C PRO A 161 -12.70 -22.79 2.92
N VAL A 162 -13.75 -22.04 2.61
CA VAL A 162 -14.81 -21.73 3.58
C VAL A 162 -15.40 -23.07 3.99
N ARG A 163 -15.20 -23.47 5.25
CA ARG A 163 -15.82 -24.65 5.85
C ARG A 163 -17.23 -24.30 6.30
#